data_85ac8a3505b6ca9f0e478f1edb4ba319
#
_entry.id   85ac8a3505b6ca9f0e478f1edb4ba319
#
_cell.length_a   1.000
_cell.length_b   1.000
_cell.length_c   1.000
_cell.angle_alpha   90.00
_cell.angle_beta   90.00
_cell.angle_gamma   90.00
#
_symmetry.space_group_name_H-M   'P 1'
#
loop_
_entity.id
_entity.type
_entity.pdbx_description
1 polymer ?
#
loop_
_entity_poly.entity_id
_entity_poly.type
_entity_poly.pdbx_seq_one_letter_code
_entity_poly.pdbx_strand_id
1 'polypeptide(L)'
;MTTNTAEPPADITPAAVEVHDVHKWYGAHRVLDGVDLTVRPGEVTVILGPSGSGKSTLLRVINHLEKPEIGYVSVNGELIGVRQQGGRLKELSERAILAQRSRIGFVFQNFNLFPHLTVLDNVAAAPVATGRLGKPEALELARELLGRVGLAERTGAYPRQLSGGQQQRVAIARALALRPGVILFDEPTSALDPELVGEVLSVIKDLATSGTTLVIVTHEIGFAREVADRVVFIDGGKIVEQGPPHEVLDKPQHERTRDFLSKVL
;
A
#
# COMPACT_ATOMS: atom_id res chain seq x y z
N MET A 1 -19.48 20.94 -41.02
CA MET A 1 -19.03 20.93 -39.61
C MET A 1 -19.55 19.65 -39.00
N THR A 2 -18.76 18.59 -39.05
CA THR A 2 -19.10 17.28 -38.51
C THR A 2 -18.52 17.20 -37.10
N THR A 3 -19.38 17.26 -36.09
CA THR A 3 -19.06 17.01 -34.70
C THR A 3 -18.76 15.52 -34.51
N ASN A 4 -17.48 15.20 -34.35
CA ASN A 4 -17.06 13.87 -34.00
C ASN A 4 -17.26 13.68 -32.48
N THR A 5 -18.43 13.16 -32.09
CA THR A 5 -18.72 12.68 -30.75
C THR A 5 -18.13 11.27 -30.66
N ALA A 6 -16.87 11.15 -30.22
CA ALA A 6 -16.34 9.87 -29.80
C ALA A 6 -17.13 9.43 -28.56
N GLU A 7 -17.86 8.30 -28.66
CA GLU A 7 -18.43 7.61 -27.51
C GLU A 7 -17.30 7.24 -26.55
N PRO A 8 -17.47 7.46 -25.23
CA PRO A 8 -16.50 6.95 -24.26
C PRO A 8 -16.45 5.43 -24.35
N PRO A 9 -15.26 4.80 -24.26
CA PRO A 9 -15.15 3.35 -24.29
C PRO A 9 -15.97 2.76 -23.14
N ALA A 10 -16.83 1.80 -23.48
CA ALA A 10 -17.58 1.01 -22.51
C ALA A 10 -16.61 0.24 -21.60
N ASP A 11 -16.94 0.15 -20.29
CA ASP A 11 -16.21 -0.58 -19.24
C ASP A 11 -14.93 0.08 -18.71
N ILE A 12 -15.03 1.32 -18.20
CA ILE A 12 -14.03 1.85 -17.30
C ILE A 12 -14.47 1.52 -15.86
N THR A 13 -14.10 0.34 -15.36
CA THR A 13 -14.09 0.11 -13.91
C THR A 13 -13.20 1.16 -13.28
N PRO A 14 -13.70 2.00 -12.34
CA PRO A 14 -12.88 3.04 -11.73
C PRO A 14 -11.62 2.41 -11.12
N ALA A 15 -10.47 3.01 -11.35
CA ALA A 15 -9.22 2.54 -10.76
C ALA A 15 -9.31 2.57 -9.23
N ALA A 16 -8.70 1.58 -8.58
CA ALA A 16 -8.59 1.57 -7.13
C ALA A 16 -7.60 2.62 -6.63
N VAL A 17 -6.51 2.85 -7.38
CA VAL A 17 -5.55 3.93 -7.15
C VAL A 17 -5.18 4.57 -8.47
N GLU A 18 -5.21 5.89 -8.53
CA GLU A 18 -4.62 6.68 -9.61
C GLU A 18 -3.66 7.70 -9.03
N VAL A 19 -2.46 7.69 -9.55
CA VAL A 19 -1.41 8.68 -9.30
C VAL A 19 -1.20 9.41 -10.61
N HIS A 20 -1.34 10.74 -10.61
CA HIS A 20 -1.24 11.54 -11.84
C HIS A 20 -0.21 12.65 -11.69
N ASP A 21 0.83 12.58 -12.52
CA ASP A 21 1.92 13.55 -12.65
C ASP A 21 2.48 13.97 -11.28
N VAL A 22 2.74 12.99 -10.40
CA VAL A 22 3.15 13.26 -9.03
C VAL A 22 4.62 13.61 -8.94
N HIS A 23 4.91 14.79 -8.38
CA HIS A 23 6.25 15.23 -8.02
C HIS A 23 6.35 15.48 -6.52
N LYS A 24 7.49 15.09 -5.93
CA LYS A 24 7.78 15.26 -4.51
C LYS A 24 9.22 15.68 -4.27
N TRP A 25 9.41 16.70 -3.42
CA TRP A 25 10.72 17.17 -2.98
C TRP A 25 10.89 17.06 -1.48
N TYR A 26 12.11 16.80 -1.04
CA TYR A 26 12.59 17.05 0.33
C TYR A 26 13.70 18.08 0.28
N GLY A 27 13.41 19.32 0.64
CA GLY A 27 14.31 20.43 0.41
C GLY A 27 14.60 20.64 -1.08
N ALA A 28 15.86 20.59 -1.48
CA ALA A 28 16.26 20.69 -2.90
C ALA A 28 16.26 19.34 -3.64
N HIS A 29 16.09 18.23 -2.93
CA HIS A 29 16.15 16.90 -3.53
C HIS A 29 14.77 16.44 -4.02
N ARG A 30 14.67 16.22 -5.35
CA ARG A 30 13.46 15.66 -5.96
C ARG A 30 13.47 14.15 -5.84
N VAL A 31 12.47 13.59 -5.14
CA VAL A 31 12.35 12.16 -4.84
C VAL A 31 11.34 11.48 -5.76
N LEU A 32 10.29 12.19 -6.20
CA LEU A 32 9.38 11.72 -7.25
C LEU A 32 9.34 12.76 -8.36
N ASP A 33 9.37 12.30 -9.61
CA ASP A 33 9.52 13.13 -10.81
C ASP A 33 8.55 12.71 -11.92
N GLY A 34 7.30 13.21 -11.84
CA GLY A 34 6.26 12.94 -12.83
C GLY A 34 5.83 11.48 -12.81
N VAL A 35 5.43 10.97 -11.64
CA VAL A 35 4.99 9.59 -11.50
C VAL A 35 3.52 9.47 -11.87
N ASP A 36 3.23 8.60 -12.86
CA ASP A 36 1.89 8.17 -13.24
C ASP A 36 1.74 6.67 -12.95
N LEU A 37 0.73 6.29 -12.14
CA LEU A 37 0.45 4.91 -11.79
C LEU A 37 -1.06 4.68 -11.70
N THR A 38 -1.54 3.60 -12.31
CA THR A 38 -2.94 3.16 -12.18
C THR A 38 -2.96 1.74 -11.64
N VAL A 39 -3.70 1.50 -10.56
CA VAL A 39 -3.95 0.18 -9.97
C VAL A 39 -5.43 -0.15 -10.10
N ARG A 40 -5.75 -1.32 -10.64
CA ARG A 40 -7.15 -1.77 -10.81
C ARG A 40 -7.70 -2.38 -9.51
N PRO A 41 -9.03 -2.39 -9.31
CA PRO A 41 -9.63 -3.13 -8.21
C PRO A 41 -9.24 -4.62 -8.25
N GLY A 42 -8.83 -5.16 -7.10
CA GLY A 42 -8.37 -6.56 -6.98
C GLY A 42 -6.96 -6.82 -7.53
N GLU A 43 -6.29 -5.84 -8.14
CA GLU A 43 -4.93 -5.99 -8.66
C GLU A 43 -3.89 -5.98 -7.54
N VAL A 44 -2.92 -6.87 -7.66
CA VAL A 44 -1.70 -6.88 -6.85
C VAL A 44 -0.57 -6.21 -7.64
N THR A 45 -0.25 -4.97 -7.28
CA THR A 45 0.86 -4.21 -7.88
C THR A 45 2.07 -4.26 -6.96
N VAL A 46 3.19 -4.80 -7.44
CA VAL A 46 4.46 -4.83 -6.71
C VAL A 46 5.40 -3.76 -7.26
N ILE A 47 5.94 -2.93 -6.36
CA ILE A 47 6.88 -1.85 -6.69
C ILE A 47 8.29 -2.28 -6.27
N LEU A 48 9.21 -2.32 -7.22
CA LEU A 48 10.61 -2.68 -7.06
C LEU A 48 11.52 -1.49 -7.41
N GLY A 49 12.76 -1.56 -6.97
CA GLY A 49 13.79 -0.56 -7.31
C GLY A 49 14.85 -0.42 -6.22
N PRO A 50 15.95 0.27 -6.50
CA PRO A 50 17.04 0.48 -5.54
C PRO A 50 16.59 1.28 -4.33
N SER A 51 17.36 1.22 -3.24
CA SER A 51 17.14 2.06 -2.07
C SER A 51 17.24 3.54 -2.44
N GLY A 52 16.34 4.36 -1.90
CA GLY A 52 16.28 5.80 -2.23
C GLY A 52 15.62 6.15 -3.57
N SER A 53 15.08 5.18 -4.32
CA SER A 53 14.42 5.45 -5.61
C SER A 53 13.04 6.12 -5.53
N GLY A 54 12.48 6.29 -4.31
CA GLY A 54 11.18 6.96 -4.10
C GLY A 54 10.01 6.02 -3.80
N LYS A 55 10.20 4.69 -3.72
CA LYS A 55 9.14 3.68 -3.49
C LYS A 55 8.27 3.97 -2.25
N SER A 56 8.89 4.06 -1.08
CA SER A 56 8.18 4.35 0.18
C SER A 56 7.54 5.74 0.17
N THR A 57 8.18 6.72 -0.48
CA THR A 57 7.62 8.06 -0.65
C THR A 57 6.34 8.01 -1.50
N LEU A 58 6.33 7.21 -2.58
CA LEU A 58 5.14 7.03 -3.41
C LEU A 58 3.98 6.44 -2.58
N LEU A 59 4.21 5.39 -1.79
CA LEU A 59 3.18 4.84 -0.90
C LEU A 59 2.66 5.87 0.11
N ARG A 60 3.56 6.68 0.69
CA ARG A 60 3.18 7.75 1.63
C ARG A 60 2.38 8.85 0.96
N VAL A 61 2.65 9.15 -0.29
CA VAL A 61 1.85 10.10 -1.09
C VAL A 61 0.47 9.51 -1.39
N ILE A 62 0.37 8.23 -1.75
CA ILE A 62 -0.92 7.57 -1.99
C ILE A 62 -1.81 7.62 -0.74
N ASN A 63 -1.26 7.42 0.46
CA ASN A 63 -2.00 7.51 1.72
C ASN A 63 -2.02 8.93 2.32
N HIS A 64 -1.54 9.94 1.58
CA HIS A 64 -1.44 11.33 2.03
C HIS A 64 -0.74 11.50 3.40
N LEU A 65 0.24 10.64 3.69
CA LEU A 65 1.21 10.83 4.76
C LEU A 65 2.26 11.88 4.36
N GLU A 66 2.52 11.95 3.05
CA GLU A 66 3.31 13.00 2.39
C GLU A 66 2.44 13.70 1.35
N LYS A 67 2.52 15.02 1.28
CA LYS A 67 1.81 15.80 0.26
C LYS A 67 2.67 15.87 -1.00
N PRO A 68 2.13 15.61 -2.19
CA PRO A 68 2.82 15.95 -3.44
C PRO A 68 2.86 17.48 -3.60
N GLU A 69 3.91 18.01 -4.22
CA GLU A 69 3.98 19.44 -4.59
C GLU A 69 3.30 19.69 -5.94
N ILE A 70 3.31 18.69 -6.84
CA ILE A 70 2.63 18.73 -8.13
C ILE A 70 1.91 17.39 -8.32
N GLY A 71 0.83 17.42 -9.09
CA GLY A 71 0.01 16.24 -9.35
C GLY A 71 -1.03 15.97 -8.27
N TYR A 72 -1.67 14.82 -8.37
CA TYR A 72 -2.69 14.39 -7.41
C TYR A 72 -2.79 12.86 -7.36
N VAL A 73 -3.45 12.38 -6.32
CA VAL A 73 -3.79 10.96 -6.15
C VAL A 73 -5.30 10.83 -5.97
N SER A 74 -5.90 9.83 -6.59
CA SER A 74 -7.25 9.38 -6.26
C SER A 74 -7.24 7.92 -5.78
N VAL A 75 -8.11 7.59 -4.83
CA VAL A 75 -8.34 6.23 -4.36
C VAL A 75 -9.83 5.95 -4.40
N ASN A 76 -10.21 4.89 -5.11
CA ASN A 76 -11.61 4.53 -5.39
C ASN A 76 -12.42 5.72 -5.98
N GLY A 77 -11.79 6.50 -6.86
CA GLY A 77 -12.38 7.66 -7.52
C GLY A 77 -12.48 8.93 -6.66
N GLU A 78 -12.01 8.91 -5.40
CA GLU A 78 -11.99 10.07 -4.52
C GLU A 78 -10.58 10.70 -4.49
N LEU A 79 -10.46 12.00 -4.78
CA LEU A 79 -9.20 12.74 -4.66
C LEU A 79 -8.73 12.77 -3.19
N ILE A 80 -7.48 12.39 -2.95
CA ILE A 80 -6.92 12.29 -1.61
C ILE A 80 -6.27 13.61 -1.20
N GLY A 81 -6.66 14.11 -0.01
CA GLY A 81 -6.11 15.33 0.60
C GLY A 81 -6.62 16.64 -0.02
N VAL A 82 -7.28 16.56 -1.18
CA VAL A 82 -7.77 17.73 -1.91
C VAL A 82 -9.18 17.50 -2.46
N ARG A 83 -9.86 18.59 -2.81
CA ARG A 83 -11.13 18.57 -3.56
C ARG A 83 -11.06 19.54 -4.72
N GLN A 84 -11.76 19.24 -5.79
CA GLN A 84 -11.92 20.19 -6.91
C GLN A 84 -13.00 21.23 -6.57
N GLN A 85 -12.65 22.50 -6.67
CA GLN A 85 -13.56 23.62 -6.48
C GLN A 85 -13.23 24.75 -7.46
N GLY A 86 -14.15 25.09 -8.35
CA GLY A 86 -13.96 26.15 -9.34
C GLY A 86 -12.76 25.93 -10.27
N GLY A 87 -12.51 24.68 -10.70
CA GLY A 87 -11.39 24.33 -11.57
C GLY A 87 -10.02 24.29 -10.89
N ARG A 88 -9.96 24.44 -9.56
CA ARG A 88 -8.72 24.39 -8.77
C ARG A 88 -8.81 23.30 -7.71
N LEU A 89 -7.66 22.69 -7.38
CA LEU A 89 -7.54 21.79 -6.23
C LEU A 89 -7.42 22.62 -4.96
N LYS A 90 -8.26 22.32 -3.97
CA LYS A 90 -8.26 22.94 -2.64
C LYS A 90 -8.01 21.87 -1.60
N GLU A 91 -7.09 22.13 -0.68
CA GLU A 91 -6.79 21.23 0.41
C GLU A 91 -8.01 20.98 1.32
N LEU A 92 -8.16 19.73 1.74
CA LEU A 92 -9.19 19.31 2.70
C LEU A 92 -8.77 19.65 4.12
N SER A 93 -9.75 19.70 5.06
CA SER A 93 -9.44 19.78 6.48
C SER A 93 -8.77 18.48 6.96
N GLU A 94 -7.95 18.58 8.02
CA GLU A 94 -7.29 17.40 8.61
C GLU A 94 -8.29 16.29 8.99
N ARG A 95 -9.45 16.64 9.51
CA ARG A 95 -10.51 15.69 9.83
C ARG A 95 -10.99 14.92 8.60
N ALA A 96 -11.14 15.60 7.47
CA ALA A 96 -11.54 14.97 6.21
C ALA A 96 -10.42 14.07 5.67
N ILE A 97 -9.15 14.51 5.74
CA ILE A 97 -7.97 13.71 5.37
C ILE A 97 -7.89 12.44 6.23
N LEU A 98 -8.06 12.54 7.55
CA LEU A 98 -8.09 11.38 8.43
C LEU A 98 -9.20 10.39 8.08
N ALA A 99 -10.39 10.89 7.70
CA ALA A 99 -11.49 10.05 7.26
C ALA A 99 -11.18 9.33 5.93
N GLN A 100 -10.48 9.98 4.98
CA GLN A 100 -10.01 9.34 3.75
C GLN A 100 -8.94 8.28 4.05
N ARG A 101 -7.93 8.61 4.87
CA ARG A 101 -6.87 7.69 5.27
C ARG A 101 -7.40 6.43 5.97
N SER A 102 -8.50 6.54 6.69
CA SER A 102 -9.13 5.38 7.34
C SER A 102 -9.74 4.35 6.37
N ARG A 103 -9.79 4.67 5.06
CA ARG A 103 -10.26 3.77 3.99
C ARG A 103 -9.11 3.11 3.24
N ILE A 104 -7.87 3.46 3.58
CA ILE A 104 -6.63 2.93 2.99
C ILE A 104 -5.88 2.20 4.11
N GLY A 105 -5.65 0.91 3.95
CA GLY A 105 -4.79 0.15 4.86
C GLY A 105 -3.33 0.50 4.62
N PHE A 106 -2.55 0.65 5.69
CA PHE A 106 -1.11 0.87 5.57
C PHE A 106 -0.36 -0.01 6.55
N VAL A 107 0.58 -0.80 6.03
CA VAL A 107 1.46 -1.68 6.79
C VAL A 107 2.87 -1.14 6.65
N PHE A 108 3.45 -0.69 7.77
CA PHE A 108 4.78 -0.08 7.82
C PHE A 108 5.88 -1.13 7.97
N GLN A 109 7.08 -0.78 7.54
CA GLN A 109 8.30 -1.57 7.71
C GLN A 109 8.59 -1.90 9.18
N ASN A 110 8.40 -0.94 10.09
CA ASN A 110 8.71 -1.05 11.52
C ASN A 110 7.49 -1.39 12.40
N PHE A 111 6.50 -2.13 11.86
CA PHE A 111 5.28 -2.59 12.54
C PHE A 111 4.41 -1.45 13.12
N ASN A 112 4.98 -0.47 13.80
CA ASN A 112 4.35 0.71 14.42
C ASN A 112 3.17 0.35 15.34
N LEU A 113 3.30 -0.74 16.09
CA LEU A 113 2.32 -1.14 17.09
C LEU A 113 2.36 -0.20 18.31
N PHE A 114 1.21 0.01 18.93
CA PHE A 114 1.11 0.75 20.18
C PHE A 114 1.67 -0.11 21.33
N PRO A 115 2.83 0.23 21.93
CA PRO A 115 3.51 -0.66 22.87
C PRO A 115 2.78 -0.83 24.20
N HIS A 116 1.89 0.09 24.55
CA HIS A 116 1.07 0.10 25.77
C HIS A 116 -0.29 -0.59 25.62
N LEU A 117 -0.65 -1.02 24.40
CA LEU A 117 -1.86 -1.77 24.10
C LEU A 117 -1.55 -3.24 23.91
N THR A 118 -2.52 -4.11 24.28
CA THR A 118 -2.45 -5.52 23.93
C THR A 118 -2.53 -5.72 22.41
N VAL A 119 -2.23 -6.91 21.93
CA VAL A 119 -2.40 -7.31 20.52
C VAL A 119 -3.84 -7.10 20.08
N LEU A 120 -4.79 -7.53 20.89
CA LEU A 120 -6.23 -7.35 20.63
C LEU A 120 -6.61 -5.88 20.54
N ASP A 121 -6.18 -5.07 21.52
CA ASP A 121 -6.48 -3.64 21.53
C ASP A 121 -5.80 -2.88 20.39
N ASN A 122 -4.60 -3.27 19.95
CA ASN A 122 -3.94 -2.71 18.78
C ASN A 122 -4.79 -2.83 17.52
N VAL A 123 -5.44 -3.98 17.33
CA VAL A 123 -6.30 -4.23 16.15
C VAL A 123 -7.64 -3.53 16.31
N ALA A 124 -8.24 -3.53 17.51
CA ALA A 124 -9.53 -2.92 17.77
C ALA A 124 -9.51 -1.38 17.84
N ALA A 125 -8.33 -0.77 18.07
CA ALA A 125 -8.19 0.67 18.32
C ALA A 125 -8.77 1.55 17.21
N ALA A 126 -8.45 1.26 15.94
CA ALA A 126 -8.86 2.11 14.83
C ALA A 126 -10.38 2.07 14.56
N PRO A 127 -11.08 0.93 14.52
CA PRO A 127 -12.54 0.88 14.41
C PRO A 127 -13.27 1.65 15.53
N VAL A 128 -12.76 1.58 16.77
CA VAL A 128 -13.34 2.31 17.90
C VAL A 128 -13.08 3.81 17.77
N ALA A 129 -11.83 4.21 17.52
CA ALA A 129 -11.45 5.62 17.43
C ALA A 129 -12.14 6.37 16.28
N THR A 130 -12.44 5.68 15.19
CA THR A 130 -13.17 6.25 14.03
C THR A 130 -14.68 6.23 14.24
N GLY A 131 -15.19 5.62 15.31
CA GLY A 131 -16.62 5.46 15.58
C GLY A 131 -17.34 4.52 14.60
N ARG A 132 -16.60 3.69 13.84
CA ARG A 132 -17.19 2.72 12.91
C ARG A 132 -17.83 1.54 13.63
N LEU A 133 -17.25 1.11 14.75
CA LEU A 133 -17.74 0.01 15.58
C LEU A 133 -17.75 0.42 17.06
N GLY A 134 -18.69 -0.12 17.80
CA GLY A 134 -18.65 -0.12 19.26
C GLY A 134 -17.48 -0.99 19.77
N LYS A 135 -17.03 -0.75 21.00
CA LYS A 135 -15.90 -1.49 21.56
C LYS A 135 -16.09 -3.02 21.57
N PRO A 136 -17.27 -3.58 21.94
CA PRO A 136 -17.48 -5.03 21.90
C PRO A 136 -17.33 -5.61 20.50
N GLU A 137 -17.95 -4.98 19.50
CA GLU A 137 -17.91 -5.41 18.09
C GLU A 137 -16.51 -5.30 17.51
N ALA A 138 -15.77 -4.24 17.87
CA ALA A 138 -14.37 -4.06 17.43
C ALA A 138 -13.44 -5.14 18.02
N LEU A 139 -13.68 -5.56 19.27
CA LEU A 139 -12.91 -6.63 19.89
C LEU A 139 -13.22 -7.99 19.26
N GLU A 140 -14.47 -8.24 18.86
CA GLU A 140 -14.85 -9.47 18.16
C GLU A 140 -14.19 -9.55 16.77
N LEU A 141 -14.30 -8.47 15.99
CA LEU A 141 -13.59 -8.35 14.72
C LEU A 141 -12.07 -8.53 14.87
N ALA A 142 -11.49 -7.95 15.93
CA ALA A 142 -10.07 -8.08 16.19
C ALA A 142 -9.65 -9.54 16.47
N ARG A 143 -10.47 -10.32 17.20
CA ARG A 143 -10.21 -11.76 17.41
C ARG A 143 -10.27 -12.55 16.10
N GLU A 144 -11.28 -12.27 15.29
CA GLU A 144 -11.40 -12.89 13.95
C GLU A 144 -10.15 -12.62 13.11
N LEU A 145 -9.74 -11.35 12.99
CA LEU A 145 -8.59 -10.95 12.18
C LEU A 145 -7.28 -11.53 12.72
N LEU A 146 -7.10 -11.57 14.05
CA LEU A 146 -5.94 -12.21 14.66
C LEU A 146 -5.93 -13.72 14.39
N GLY A 147 -7.08 -14.37 14.37
CA GLY A 147 -7.20 -15.77 13.94
C GLY A 147 -6.74 -15.97 12.47
N ARG A 148 -7.15 -15.09 11.57
CA ARG A 148 -6.75 -15.14 10.14
C ARG A 148 -5.25 -15.00 9.94
N VAL A 149 -4.55 -14.28 10.80
CA VAL A 149 -3.08 -14.13 10.71
C VAL A 149 -2.32 -15.09 11.64
N GLY A 150 -3.01 -16.14 12.18
CA GLY A 150 -2.40 -17.19 12.99
C GLY A 150 -1.98 -16.75 14.40
N LEU A 151 -2.69 -15.77 14.99
CA LEU A 151 -2.37 -15.19 16.31
C LEU A 151 -3.54 -15.26 17.31
N ALA A 152 -4.48 -16.22 17.16
CA ALA A 152 -5.63 -16.37 18.03
C ALA A 152 -5.24 -16.49 19.52
N GLU A 153 -4.15 -17.22 19.82
CA GLU A 153 -3.67 -17.47 21.20
C GLU A 153 -2.83 -16.31 21.78
N ARG A 154 -2.61 -15.24 21.01
CA ARG A 154 -1.74 -14.11 21.40
C ARG A 154 -2.50 -12.82 21.70
N THR A 155 -3.83 -12.85 21.79
CA THR A 155 -4.69 -11.67 21.96
C THR A 155 -4.35 -10.81 23.17
N GLY A 156 -3.99 -11.43 24.29
CA GLY A 156 -3.61 -10.76 25.55
C GLY A 156 -2.14 -10.33 25.64
N ALA A 157 -1.29 -10.73 24.68
CA ALA A 157 0.11 -10.36 24.68
C ALA A 157 0.33 -8.87 24.35
N TYR A 158 1.47 -8.32 24.75
CA TYR A 158 1.93 -7.00 24.37
C TYR A 158 2.97 -7.09 23.24
N PRO A 159 3.16 -6.05 22.39
CA PRO A 159 4.11 -6.09 21.27
C PRO A 159 5.52 -6.59 21.64
N ARG A 160 6.06 -6.18 22.80
CA ARG A 160 7.38 -6.61 23.30
C ARG A 160 7.51 -8.12 23.58
N GLN A 161 6.40 -8.84 23.63
CA GLN A 161 6.35 -10.29 23.90
C GLN A 161 6.23 -11.11 22.61
N LEU A 162 6.26 -10.42 21.45
CA LEU A 162 6.10 -11.02 20.13
C LEU A 162 7.42 -11.01 19.34
N SER A 163 7.62 -12.01 18.49
CA SER A 163 8.66 -11.97 17.46
C SER A 163 8.36 -10.88 16.42
N GLY A 164 9.36 -10.47 15.63
CA GLY A 164 9.16 -9.49 14.54
C GLY A 164 8.07 -9.92 13.56
N GLY A 165 8.07 -11.18 13.12
CA GLY A 165 7.03 -11.72 12.24
C GLY A 165 5.64 -11.71 12.85
N GLN A 166 5.53 -11.99 14.16
CA GLN A 166 4.26 -11.89 14.88
C GLN A 166 3.78 -10.43 14.96
N GLN A 167 4.69 -9.48 15.26
CA GLN A 167 4.34 -8.05 15.27
C GLN A 167 3.86 -7.56 13.91
N GLN A 168 4.51 -8.01 12.83
CA GLN A 168 4.09 -7.65 11.47
C GLN A 168 2.72 -8.23 11.14
N ARG A 169 2.43 -9.46 11.52
CA ARG A 169 1.10 -10.07 11.34
C ARG A 169 0.01 -9.33 12.15
N VAL A 170 0.33 -8.81 13.34
CA VAL A 170 -0.59 -7.90 14.06
C VAL A 170 -0.80 -6.59 13.31
N ALA A 171 0.26 -6.00 12.72
CA ALA A 171 0.15 -4.78 11.92
C ALA A 171 -0.73 -4.99 10.68
N ILE A 172 -0.63 -6.16 10.04
CA ILE A 172 -1.53 -6.55 8.92
C ILE A 172 -2.98 -6.67 9.42
N ALA A 173 -3.23 -7.38 10.52
CA ALA A 173 -4.59 -7.50 11.10
C ALA A 173 -5.18 -6.13 11.45
N ARG A 174 -4.37 -5.22 12.02
CA ARG A 174 -4.77 -3.83 12.30
C ARG A 174 -5.14 -3.05 11.05
N ALA A 175 -4.38 -3.21 9.95
CA ALA A 175 -4.70 -2.56 8.68
C ALA A 175 -6.04 -3.05 8.10
N LEU A 176 -6.35 -4.34 8.26
CA LEU A 176 -7.59 -4.96 7.81
C LEU A 176 -8.81 -4.53 8.63
N ALA A 177 -8.65 -4.11 9.89
CA ALA A 177 -9.74 -3.84 10.81
C ALA A 177 -10.70 -2.73 10.36
N LEU A 178 -10.22 -1.80 9.52
CA LEU A 178 -11.06 -0.75 8.92
C LEU A 178 -11.71 -1.18 7.59
N ARG A 179 -11.52 -2.43 7.15
CA ARG A 179 -12.02 -2.95 5.87
C ARG A 179 -11.68 -2.02 4.71
N PRO A 180 -10.40 -1.72 4.48
CA PRO A 180 -9.96 -0.79 3.45
C PRO A 180 -10.22 -1.35 2.05
N GLY A 181 -10.43 -0.46 1.07
CA GLY A 181 -10.53 -0.85 -0.34
C GLY A 181 -9.17 -1.14 -0.99
N VAL A 182 -8.09 -0.61 -0.41
CA VAL A 182 -6.70 -0.81 -0.86
C VAL A 182 -5.80 -0.95 0.36
N ILE A 183 -4.82 -1.85 0.30
CA ILE A 183 -3.79 -1.99 1.33
C ILE A 183 -2.41 -1.72 0.72
N LEU A 184 -1.67 -0.83 1.36
CA LEU A 184 -0.32 -0.44 1.01
C LEU A 184 0.67 -1.12 1.96
N PHE A 185 1.68 -1.79 1.43
CA PHE A 185 2.74 -2.45 2.20
C PHE A 185 4.09 -1.79 1.90
N ASP A 186 4.69 -1.18 2.90
CA ASP A 186 6.00 -0.53 2.80
C ASP A 186 7.08 -1.46 3.38
N GLU A 187 7.71 -2.27 2.53
CA GLU A 187 8.76 -3.24 2.86
C GLU A 187 8.42 -4.15 4.07
N PRO A 188 7.34 -4.94 4.01
CA PRO A 188 6.78 -5.63 5.16
C PRO A 188 7.68 -6.69 5.79
N THR A 189 8.78 -7.06 5.13
CA THR A 189 9.70 -8.12 5.59
C THR A 189 11.10 -7.62 5.92
N SER A 190 11.46 -6.38 5.57
CA SER A 190 12.83 -5.88 5.65
C SER A 190 13.39 -5.74 7.09
N ALA A 191 12.51 -5.66 8.10
CA ALA A 191 12.88 -5.61 9.52
C ALA A 191 12.82 -6.98 10.21
N LEU A 192 12.71 -8.07 9.44
CA LEU A 192 12.56 -9.44 9.97
C LEU A 192 13.82 -10.28 9.78
N ASP A 193 14.01 -11.22 10.70
CA ASP A 193 14.97 -12.30 10.50
C ASP A 193 14.51 -13.18 9.32
N PRO A 194 15.43 -13.71 8.49
CA PRO A 194 15.11 -14.48 7.28
C PRO A 194 14.15 -15.66 7.52
N GLU A 195 14.23 -16.31 8.67
CA GLU A 195 13.36 -17.44 9.06
C GLU A 195 11.90 -17.03 9.28
N LEU A 196 11.63 -15.74 9.56
CA LEU A 196 10.28 -15.22 9.83
C LEU A 196 9.61 -14.61 8.59
N VAL A 197 10.36 -14.38 7.51
CA VAL A 197 9.88 -13.76 6.27
C VAL A 197 8.74 -14.57 5.65
N GLY A 198 8.91 -15.90 5.57
CA GLY A 198 7.92 -16.79 4.94
C GLY A 198 6.54 -16.73 5.59
N GLU A 199 6.47 -16.60 6.92
CA GLU A 199 5.18 -16.50 7.64
C GLU A 199 4.40 -15.23 7.27
N VAL A 200 5.09 -14.10 7.09
CA VAL A 200 4.47 -12.82 6.74
C VAL A 200 4.06 -12.83 5.27
N LEU A 201 4.92 -13.31 4.39
CA LEU A 201 4.62 -13.42 2.95
C LEU A 201 3.43 -14.34 2.68
N SER A 202 3.27 -15.44 3.44
CA SER A 202 2.10 -16.31 3.34
C SER A 202 0.79 -15.55 3.64
N VAL A 203 0.76 -14.74 4.70
CA VAL A 203 -0.43 -13.92 5.01
C VAL A 203 -0.74 -12.91 3.90
N ILE A 204 0.29 -12.26 3.32
CA ILE A 204 0.08 -11.32 2.21
C ILE A 204 -0.41 -12.05 0.95
N LYS A 205 0.09 -13.25 0.68
CA LYS A 205 -0.37 -14.10 -0.42
C LYS A 205 -1.85 -14.50 -0.26
N ASP A 206 -2.29 -14.84 0.95
CA ASP A 206 -3.70 -15.14 1.23
C ASP A 206 -4.59 -13.91 0.97
N LEU A 207 -4.11 -12.70 1.28
CA LEU A 207 -4.81 -11.47 0.94
C LEU A 207 -4.88 -11.23 -0.57
N ALA A 208 -3.80 -11.47 -1.29
CA ALA A 208 -3.75 -11.38 -2.75
C ALA A 208 -4.78 -12.31 -3.40
N THR A 209 -4.81 -13.57 -2.99
CA THR A 209 -5.75 -14.56 -3.52
C THR A 209 -7.21 -14.29 -3.17
N SER A 210 -7.48 -13.51 -2.11
CA SER A 210 -8.85 -13.11 -1.73
C SER A 210 -9.43 -11.98 -2.59
N GLY A 211 -8.71 -11.47 -3.59
CA GLY A 211 -9.14 -10.36 -4.46
C GLY A 211 -9.00 -8.98 -3.80
N THR A 212 -8.20 -8.86 -2.74
CA THR A 212 -7.90 -7.57 -2.11
C THR A 212 -6.94 -6.77 -2.99
N THR A 213 -7.21 -5.50 -3.23
CA THR A 213 -6.28 -4.61 -3.95
C THR A 213 -5.06 -4.32 -3.10
N LEU A 214 -3.87 -4.66 -3.59
CA LEU A 214 -2.61 -4.50 -2.87
C LEU A 214 -1.61 -3.68 -3.68
N VAL A 215 -0.91 -2.76 -3.00
CA VAL A 215 0.29 -2.10 -3.53
C VAL A 215 1.43 -2.40 -2.57
N ILE A 216 2.44 -3.13 -3.03
CA ILE A 216 3.47 -3.72 -2.19
C ILE A 216 4.85 -3.22 -2.64
N VAL A 217 5.56 -2.50 -1.78
CA VAL A 217 6.99 -2.25 -1.94
C VAL A 217 7.75 -3.38 -1.25
N THR A 218 8.62 -4.07 -1.96
CA THR A 218 9.40 -5.19 -1.42
C THR A 218 10.73 -5.37 -2.15
N HIS A 219 11.65 -6.11 -1.54
CA HIS A 219 12.88 -6.63 -2.16
C HIS A 219 12.79 -8.13 -2.48
N GLU A 220 11.68 -8.77 -2.15
CA GLU A 220 11.43 -10.20 -2.34
C GLU A 220 11.01 -10.50 -3.79
N ILE A 221 11.98 -10.66 -4.70
CA ILE A 221 11.71 -10.87 -6.14
C ILE A 221 10.93 -12.18 -6.39
N GLY A 222 11.27 -13.25 -5.64
CA GLY A 222 10.55 -14.52 -5.72
C GLY A 222 9.07 -14.38 -5.38
N PHE A 223 8.77 -13.64 -4.31
CA PHE A 223 7.41 -13.32 -3.92
C PHE A 223 6.68 -12.45 -4.96
N ALA A 224 7.35 -11.40 -5.46
CA ALA A 224 6.79 -10.55 -6.52
C ALA A 224 6.38 -11.37 -7.76
N ARG A 225 7.23 -12.33 -8.17
CA ARG A 225 6.96 -13.23 -9.30
C ARG A 225 5.72 -14.10 -9.08
N GLU A 226 5.48 -14.52 -7.83
CA GLU A 226 4.40 -15.43 -7.47
C GLU A 226 3.04 -14.74 -7.35
N VAL A 227 3.00 -13.52 -6.80
CA VAL A 227 1.74 -12.89 -6.39
C VAL A 227 1.34 -11.68 -7.22
N ALA A 228 2.27 -11.03 -7.94
CA ALA A 228 1.97 -9.79 -8.62
C ALA A 228 1.18 -10.03 -9.93
N ASP A 229 0.14 -9.23 -10.14
CA ASP A 229 -0.48 -9.06 -11.46
C ASP A 229 0.35 -8.08 -12.29
N ARG A 230 0.95 -7.09 -11.63
CA ARG A 230 1.81 -6.07 -12.23
C ARG A 230 3.04 -5.80 -11.37
N VAL A 231 4.17 -5.66 -12.03
CA VAL A 231 5.42 -5.17 -11.44
C VAL A 231 5.71 -3.78 -11.98
N VAL A 232 6.10 -2.87 -11.10
CA VAL A 232 6.52 -1.50 -11.41
C VAL A 232 7.94 -1.32 -10.92
N PHE A 233 8.87 -1.00 -11.82
CA PHE A 233 10.25 -0.70 -11.46
C PHE A 233 10.46 0.81 -11.41
N ILE A 234 10.89 1.31 -10.24
CA ILE A 234 11.15 2.74 -10.00
C ILE A 234 12.65 2.95 -9.78
N ASP A 235 13.22 3.91 -10.51
CA ASP A 235 14.59 4.40 -10.31
C ASP A 235 14.65 5.92 -10.52
N GLY A 236 15.43 6.63 -9.67
CA GLY A 236 15.58 8.08 -9.75
C GLY A 236 14.26 8.86 -9.66
N GLY A 237 13.28 8.35 -8.92
CA GLY A 237 11.96 8.98 -8.75
C GLY A 237 10.99 8.81 -9.92
N LYS A 238 11.30 7.97 -10.91
CA LYS A 238 10.47 7.73 -12.10
C LYS A 238 10.12 6.25 -12.23
N ILE A 239 8.95 5.97 -12.79
CA ILE A 239 8.65 4.63 -13.28
C ILE A 239 9.45 4.42 -14.58
N VAL A 240 10.38 3.47 -14.53
CA VAL A 240 11.28 3.14 -15.63
C VAL A 240 10.69 2.05 -16.50
N GLU A 241 10.06 1.06 -15.88
CA GLU A 241 9.43 -0.07 -16.53
C GLU A 241 8.26 -0.59 -15.72
N GLN A 242 7.19 -1.03 -16.38
CA GLN A 242 6.06 -1.68 -15.73
C GLN A 242 5.39 -2.68 -16.65
N GLY A 243 4.86 -3.76 -16.10
CA GLY A 243 4.19 -4.80 -16.86
C GLY A 243 3.91 -6.05 -16.01
N PRO A 244 3.43 -7.13 -16.63
CA PRO A 244 3.31 -8.42 -15.97
C PRO A 244 4.66 -8.93 -15.45
N PRO A 245 4.69 -9.74 -14.37
CA PRO A 245 5.94 -10.25 -13.79
C PRO A 245 6.88 -10.92 -14.80
N HIS A 246 6.34 -11.73 -15.72
CA HIS A 246 7.14 -12.43 -16.72
C HIS A 246 7.81 -11.51 -17.76
N GLU A 247 7.30 -10.29 -17.95
CA GLU A 247 7.92 -9.29 -18.80
C GLU A 247 9.00 -8.53 -18.05
N VAL A 248 8.67 -7.97 -16.88
CA VAL A 248 9.58 -7.09 -16.13
C VAL A 248 10.68 -7.86 -15.39
N LEU A 249 10.38 -9.07 -14.85
CA LEU A 249 11.35 -9.83 -14.06
C LEU A 249 12.15 -10.84 -14.89
N ASP A 250 11.57 -11.43 -15.97
CA ASP A 250 12.24 -12.48 -16.72
C ASP A 250 12.82 -11.97 -18.06
N LYS A 251 12.22 -10.91 -18.63
CA LYS A 251 12.62 -10.33 -19.92
C LYS A 251 12.63 -8.80 -19.90
N PRO A 252 13.29 -8.17 -18.92
CA PRO A 252 13.29 -6.72 -18.77
C PRO A 252 13.79 -6.02 -20.05
N GLN A 253 13.05 -5.03 -20.53
CA GLN A 253 13.37 -4.29 -21.73
C GLN A 253 14.33 -3.14 -21.44
N HIS A 254 14.21 -2.53 -20.26
CA HIS A 254 15.03 -1.39 -19.88
C HIS A 254 16.38 -1.83 -19.27
N GLU A 255 17.48 -1.18 -19.68
CA GLU A 255 18.84 -1.50 -19.19
C GLU A 255 18.94 -1.40 -17.66
N ARG A 256 18.37 -0.34 -17.08
CA ARG A 256 18.38 -0.13 -15.61
C ARG A 256 17.65 -1.23 -14.85
N THR A 257 16.57 -1.77 -15.41
CA THR A 257 15.85 -2.91 -14.80
C THR A 257 16.72 -4.16 -14.84
N ARG A 258 17.39 -4.44 -15.99
CA ARG A 258 18.35 -5.56 -16.12
C ARG A 258 19.49 -5.46 -15.12
N ASP A 259 20.11 -4.28 -15.02
CA ASP A 259 21.22 -4.03 -14.09
C ASP A 259 20.83 -4.24 -12.63
N PHE A 260 19.61 -3.83 -12.27
CA PHE A 260 19.08 -4.03 -10.91
C PHE A 260 18.86 -5.52 -10.64
N LEU A 261 18.12 -6.20 -11.53
CA LEU A 261 17.76 -7.61 -11.34
C LEU A 261 19.00 -8.52 -11.31
N SER A 262 20.02 -8.25 -12.14
CA SER A 262 21.27 -9.02 -12.13
C SER A 262 22.07 -8.94 -10.83
N LYS A 263 21.76 -7.99 -9.94
CA LYS A 263 22.44 -7.83 -8.63
C LYS A 263 21.66 -8.42 -7.47
N VAL A 264 20.37 -8.73 -7.67
CA VAL A 264 19.47 -9.19 -6.62
C VAL A 264 18.95 -10.62 -6.86
N LEU A 265 19.12 -11.16 -8.07
CA LEU A 265 18.90 -12.55 -8.45
C LEU A 265 20.22 -13.32 -8.44
#